data_2303bc0f494f8039f9d1f931823da9a4
#
_entry.id   2303bc0f494f8039f9d1f931823da9a4
#
_cell.length_a   1.000
_cell.length_b   1.000
_cell.length_c   1.000
_cell.angle_alpha   90.00
_cell.angle_beta   90.00
_cell.angle_gamma   90.00
#
_symmetry.space_group_name_H-M   'P 1'
#
loop_
_entity.id
_entity.type
_entity.pdbx_description
1 polymer ?
#
loop_
_entity_poly.entity_id
_entity_poly.type
_entity_poly.pdbx_seq_one_letter_code
_entity_poly.pdbx_strand_id
1 'polypeptide(L)'
;MAVIHELSPHLADLIAAGEVVERPSSVAKELVENAIDAGSTRITVEIENGGITYLRIADNGCGMSAEDAPVAFRRHATSKLRTEEDLNAIGTLGFRGEALAAISSVTRIDLFTRQAGSIAGLHLHLEAGEIQTQEEAGCPEGTTIVVRDLFFNTPARMKFLKKDFTEAGYILGVVQHAALSHPEIAFTLIRDGKQVFSSDGKGKLIAPVFGVFGKEMTSNMIEVPMTERNGMTVHGYIVKPHAGRANRSMQHFFVNGRYVKSRLMQAAMEEAYRNAIITGKYPSGALFLDLPLSAVDVNVHPAKTEVKFSQEKPIFEVVYIACKNALAANDNMPHLEHKEKEAPAKPREDNLTHEQQRFAIPKPVDPKPFVTPSVKPTPIACKERRGSTGFRGFPRVHPAKGRASAQCIELSVRAAHTAGGTAGTSSYANGTAGRAGHRTDTCRAYAGTGAGR
;
A
#
# COMPACT_ATOMS: atom_id res chain seq x y z
N MET A 1 -41.28 2.02 -25.58
CA MET A 1 -40.22 0.99 -25.70
C MET A 1 -39.37 1.03 -24.40
N ALA A 2 -39.00 -0.12 -23.86
CA ALA A 2 -38.14 -0.18 -22.71
C ALA A 2 -36.74 0.33 -23.11
N VAL A 3 -36.18 1.26 -22.32
CA VAL A 3 -34.86 1.85 -22.55
C VAL A 3 -33.79 1.08 -21.80
N ILE A 4 -34.16 0.39 -20.72
CA ILE A 4 -33.25 -0.41 -19.88
C ILE A 4 -33.19 -1.83 -20.43
N HIS A 5 -31.96 -2.34 -20.63
CA HIS A 5 -31.70 -3.71 -21.05
C HIS A 5 -30.58 -4.31 -20.24
N GLU A 6 -30.56 -5.61 -20.09
CA GLU A 6 -29.48 -6.36 -19.43
C GLU A 6 -28.25 -6.38 -20.32
N LEU A 7 -27.07 -6.15 -19.71
CA LEU A 7 -25.79 -6.18 -20.42
C LEU A 7 -25.38 -7.62 -20.73
N SER A 8 -24.66 -7.81 -21.82
CA SER A 8 -24.02 -9.11 -22.06
C SER A 8 -22.99 -9.42 -20.95
N PRO A 9 -22.81 -10.69 -20.56
CA PRO A 9 -21.85 -11.08 -19.54
C PRO A 9 -20.46 -10.50 -19.80
N HIS A 10 -19.96 -10.58 -21.03
CA HIS A 10 -18.65 -10.02 -21.40
C HIS A 10 -18.57 -8.50 -21.18
N LEU A 11 -19.59 -7.72 -21.54
CA LEU A 11 -19.60 -6.28 -21.29
C LEU A 11 -19.69 -5.95 -19.80
N ALA A 12 -20.46 -6.72 -19.05
CA ALA A 12 -20.52 -6.62 -17.60
C ALA A 12 -19.16 -6.92 -16.96
N ASP A 13 -18.40 -7.92 -17.47
CA ASP A 13 -17.05 -8.26 -17.03
C ASP A 13 -16.04 -7.13 -17.30
N LEU A 14 -16.10 -6.51 -18.46
CA LEU A 14 -15.25 -5.37 -18.78
C LEU A 14 -15.52 -4.14 -17.89
N ILE A 15 -16.78 -3.90 -17.51
CA ILE A 15 -17.15 -2.81 -16.60
C ILE A 15 -16.60 -3.10 -15.20
N ALA A 16 -16.86 -4.30 -14.64
CA ALA A 16 -16.39 -4.71 -13.33
C ALA A 16 -14.84 -4.74 -13.27
N ALA A 17 -14.19 -5.20 -14.34
CA ALA A 17 -12.73 -5.10 -14.45
C ALA A 17 -12.21 -3.66 -14.33
N GLY A 18 -13.03 -2.65 -14.66
CA GLY A 18 -12.67 -1.25 -14.51
C GLY A 18 -12.57 -0.79 -13.08
N GLU A 19 -13.30 -1.41 -12.18
CA GLU A 19 -13.30 -1.08 -10.75
C GLU A 19 -12.18 -1.81 -9.99
N VAL A 20 -11.79 -3.00 -10.46
CA VAL A 20 -10.79 -3.86 -9.80
C VAL A 20 -9.39 -3.68 -10.39
N VAL A 21 -9.30 -3.58 -11.72
CA VAL A 21 -8.02 -3.53 -12.46
C VAL A 21 -7.83 -2.16 -13.08
N GLU A 22 -7.19 -1.24 -12.34
CA GLU A 22 -6.84 0.10 -12.84
C GLU A 22 -5.48 0.12 -13.55
N ARG A 23 -4.54 -0.71 -13.09
CA ARG A 23 -3.14 -0.71 -13.52
C ARG A 23 -2.43 -2.04 -13.19
N PRO A 24 -1.18 -2.25 -13.67
CA PRO A 24 -0.42 -3.48 -13.39
C PRO A 24 -0.26 -3.76 -11.89
N SER A 25 -0.06 -2.74 -11.06
CA SER A 25 0.06 -2.94 -9.61
C SER A 25 -1.23 -3.40 -8.93
N SER A 26 -2.42 -3.14 -9.50
CA SER A 26 -3.67 -3.70 -9.00
C SER A 26 -3.70 -5.21 -9.23
N VAL A 27 -3.29 -5.66 -10.42
CA VAL A 27 -3.15 -7.10 -10.74
C VAL A 27 -2.14 -7.77 -9.81
N ALA A 28 -0.95 -7.18 -9.69
CA ALA A 28 0.11 -7.71 -8.81
C ALA A 28 -0.38 -7.84 -7.37
N LYS A 29 -1.12 -6.84 -6.86
CA LYS A 29 -1.66 -6.84 -5.51
C LYS A 29 -2.64 -8.01 -5.29
N GLU A 30 -3.65 -8.16 -6.13
CA GLU A 30 -4.65 -9.22 -5.95
C GLU A 30 -4.03 -10.62 -6.09
N LEU A 31 -3.07 -10.82 -7.01
CA LEU A 31 -2.40 -12.11 -7.18
C LEU A 31 -1.42 -12.43 -6.02
N VAL A 32 -0.69 -11.44 -5.50
CA VAL A 32 0.17 -11.60 -4.31
C VAL A 32 -0.68 -11.90 -3.08
N GLU A 33 -1.80 -11.20 -2.88
CA GLU A 33 -2.74 -11.47 -1.77
C GLU A 33 -3.31 -12.90 -1.87
N ASN A 34 -3.62 -13.38 -3.07
CA ASN A 34 -4.07 -14.76 -3.27
C ASN A 34 -2.97 -15.78 -2.95
N ALA A 35 -1.72 -15.50 -3.31
CA ALA A 35 -0.58 -16.36 -2.99
C ALA A 35 -0.31 -16.42 -1.46
N ILE A 36 -0.48 -15.30 -0.75
CA ILE A 36 -0.39 -15.26 0.73
C ILE A 36 -1.53 -16.09 1.34
N ASP A 37 -2.77 -15.87 0.90
CA ASP A 37 -3.94 -16.61 1.37
C ASP A 37 -3.87 -18.12 1.07
N ALA A 38 -3.09 -18.52 0.05
CA ALA A 38 -2.80 -19.94 -0.26
C ALA A 38 -1.75 -20.57 0.69
N GLY A 39 -1.26 -19.84 1.70
CA GLY A 39 -0.30 -20.33 2.67
C GLY A 39 1.12 -20.47 2.12
N SER A 40 1.49 -19.67 1.13
CA SER A 40 2.82 -19.72 0.52
C SER A 40 3.91 -19.27 1.48
N THR A 41 5.08 -19.92 1.41
CA THR A 41 6.30 -19.50 2.12
C THR A 41 7.29 -18.79 1.21
N ARG A 42 7.06 -18.84 -0.11
CA ARG A 42 7.87 -18.15 -1.12
C ARG A 42 7.00 -17.63 -2.25
N ILE A 43 7.17 -16.36 -2.57
CA ILE A 43 6.46 -15.70 -3.67
C ILE A 43 7.47 -14.97 -4.53
N THR A 44 7.48 -15.28 -5.83
CA THR A 44 8.31 -14.60 -6.83
C THR A 44 7.43 -13.82 -7.78
N VAL A 45 7.71 -12.54 -7.92
CA VAL A 45 7.07 -11.62 -8.87
C VAL A 45 8.09 -11.25 -9.94
N GLU A 46 7.73 -11.41 -11.20
CA GLU A 46 8.58 -11.05 -12.32
C GLU A 46 7.80 -10.16 -13.30
N ILE A 47 8.40 -9.06 -13.74
CA ILE A 47 7.77 -8.08 -14.61
C ILE A 47 8.68 -7.61 -15.71
N GLU A 48 8.05 -7.31 -16.87
CA GLU A 48 8.67 -6.60 -17.98
C GLU A 48 7.81 -5.41 -18.40
N ASN A 49 8.45 -4.34 -18.88
CA ASN A 49 7.76 -3.12 -19.33
C ASN A 49 6.72 -2.60 -18.31
N GLY A 50 7.13 -2.53 -17.02
CA GLY A 50 6.24 -2.05 -15.96
C GLY A 50 5.10 -2.99 -15.59
N GLY A 51 5.15 -4.27 -16.01
CA GLY A 51 4.09 -5.26 -15.80
C GLY A 51 2.92 -5.14 -16.79
N ILE A 52 3.10 -4.40 -17.88
CA ILE A 52 2.07 -4.21 -18.92
C ILE A 52 2.10 -5.38 -19.91
N THR A 53 3.28 -5.73 -20.41
CA THR A 53 3.45 -6.82 -21.40
C THR A 53 3.61 -8.18 -20.72
N TYR A 54 4.20 -8.19 -19.52
CA TYR A 54 4.48 -9.42 -18.77
C TYR A 54 4.45 -9.15 -17.27
N LEU A 55 3.66 -9.94 -16.57
CA LEU A 55 3.62 -10.01 -15.11
C LEU A 55 3.44 -11.48 -14.73
N ARG A 56 4.42 -12.06 -14.05
CA ARG A 56 4.39 -13.44 -13.54
C ARG A 56 4.43 -13.44 -12.03
N ILE A 57 3.53 -14.19 -11.41
CA ILE A 57 3.57 -14.47 -9.98
C ILE A 57 3.60 -15.97 -9.80
N ALA A 58 4.63 -16.43 -9.09
CA ALA A 58 4.83 -17.84 -8.76
C ALA A 58 4.93 -17.99 -7.25
N ASP A 59 4.14 -18.89 -6.71
CA ASP A 59 4.07 -19.22 -5.30
C ASP A 59 4.23 -20.75 -5.08
N ASN A 60 4.51 -21.13 -3.85
CA ASN A 60 4.56 -22.50 -3.40
C ASN A 60 3.46 -22.84 -2.38
N GLY A 61 2.29 -22.23 -2.53
CA GLY A 61 1.12 -22.47 -1.69
C GLY A 61 0.41 -23.79 -1.97
N CYS A 62 -0.83 -23.92 -1.50
CA CYS A 62 -1.58 -25.16 -1.60
C CYS A 62 -1.93 -25.61 -3.04
N GLY A 63 -1.81 -24.72 -4.03
CA GLY A 63 -2.25 -24.97 -5.40
C GLY A 63 -3.78 -25.10 -5.53
N MET A 64 -4.23 -25.45 -6.74
CA MET A 64 -5.64 -25.70 -7.05
C MET A 64 -5.82 -27.08 -7.69
N SER A 65 -7.00 -27.70 -7.47
CA SER A 65 -7.37 -28.92 -8.18
C SER A 65 -7.67 -28.64 -9.66
N ALA A 66 -7.65 -29.66 -10.51
CA ALA A 66 -8.03 -29.54 -11.91
C ALA A 66 -9.49 -29.12 -12.09
N GLU A 67 -10.34 -29.39 -11.10
CA GLU A 67 -11.76 -29.03 -11.08
C GLU A 67 -11.96 -27.58 -10.63
N ASP A 68 -11.22 -27.11 -9.62
CA ASP A 68 -11.35 -25.75 -9.05
C ASP A 68 -10.70 -24.68 -9.92
N ALA A 69 -9.59 -24.99 -10.60
CA ALA A 69 -8.82 -23.99 -11.33
C ALA A 69 -9.64 -23.26 -12.44
N PRO A 70 -10.48 -23.94 -13.27
CA PRO A 70 -11.37 -23.25 -14.21
C PRO A 70 -12.47 -22.45 -13.51
N VAL A 71 -12.94 -22.90 -12.34
CA VAL A 71 -14.00 -22.24 -11.56
C VAL A 71 -13.46 -20.95 -10.93
N ALA A 72 -12.18 -20.91 -10.55
CA ALA A 72 -11.55 -19.75 -9.94
C ALA A 72 -11.61 -18.48 -10.80
N PHE A 73 -11.78 -18.61 -12.13
CA PHE A 73 -11.94 -17.50 -13.08
C PHE A 73 -13.40 -17.10 -13.32
N ARG A 74 -14.35 -17.76 -12.67
CA ARG A 74 -15.76 -17.36 -12.73
C ARG A 74 -16.04 -16.26 -11.71
N ARG A 75 -17.00 -15.39 -12.03
CA ARG A 75 -17.48 -14.38 -11.07
C ARG A 75 -18.13 -15.04 -9.86
N HIS A 76 -17.92 -14.39 -8.72
CA HIS A 76 -18.46 -14.83 -7.43
C HIS A 76 -18.00 -16.23 -6.99
N ALA A 77 -16.91 -16.74 -7.59
CA ALA A 77 -16.28 -17.97 -7.17
C ALA A 77 -15.20 -17.67 -6.13
N THR A 78 -15.36 -18.15 -4.92
CA THR A 78 -14.42 -17.96 -3.82
C THR A 78 -14.40 -19.19 -2.89
N SER A 79 -13.21 -19.55 -2.42
CA SER A 79 -13.03 -20.55 -1.37
C SER A 79 -13.06 -19.94 0.05
N LYS A 80 -13.09 -18.60 0.15
CA LYS A 80 -12.80 -17.83 1.37
C LYS A 80 -14.02 -17.40 2.16
N LEU A 81 -15.20 -17.34 1.53
CA LEU A 81 -16.47 -17.00 2.16
C LEU A 81 -17.51 -18.07 1.84
N ARG A 82 -18.26 -18.50 2.85
CA ARG A 82 -19.36 -19.48 2.71
C ARG A 82 -20.65 -19.01 3.36
N THR A 83 -20.57 -18.17 4.38
CA THR A 83 -21.71 -17.71 5.18
C THR A 83 -21.71 -16.18 5.29
N GLU A 84 -22.86 -15.62 5.74
CA GLU A 84 -22.97 -14.18 6.01
C GLU A 84 -22.10 -13.75 7.21
N GLU A 85 -21.88 -14.66 8.17
CA GLU A 85 -21.01 -14.43 9.31
C GLU A 85 -19.56 -14.21 8.89
N ASP A 86 -19.07 -14.95 7.86
CA ASP A 86 -17.73 -14.79 7.31
C ASP A 86 -17.52 -13.37 6.74
N LEU A 87 -18.59 -12.75 6.23
CA LEU A 87 -18.53 -11.39 5.71
C LEU A 87 -18.32 -10.33 6.80
N ASN A 88 -18.78 -10.62 8.03
CA ASN A 88 -18.63 -9.72 9.17
C ASN A 88 -17.27 -9.88 9.88
N ALA A 89 -16.52 -10.96 9.57
CA ALA A 89 -15.24 -11.28 10.20
C ALA A 89 -14.20 -11.69 9.15
N ILE A 90 -13.94 -10.81 8.17
CA ILE A 90 -13.02 -11.07 7.05
C ILE A 90 -11.58 -11.18 7.59
N GLY A 91 -11.07 -12.41 7.69
CA GLY A 91 -9.69 -12.70 8.11
C GLY A 91 -8.71 -12.88 6.95
N THR A 92 -9.20 -13.02 5.71
CA THR A 92 -8.39 -13.20 4.50
C THR A 92 -8.13 -11.88 3.77
N LEU A 93 -7.04 -11.78 3.02
CA LEU A 93 -6.72 -10.59 2.23
C LEU A 93 -7.65 -10.42 1.03
N GLY A 94 -8.01 -11.50 0.33
CA GLY A 94 -9.02 -11.53 -0.71
C GLY A 94 -10.32 -12.18 -0.23
N PHE A 95 -11.50 -11.76 -0.73
CA PHE A 95 -12.78 -12.35 -0.34
C PHE A 95 -13.91 -12.26 -1.39
N ARG A 96 -13.81 -11.35 -2.38
CA ARG A 96 -14.93 -11.03 -3.28
C ARG A 96 -15.19 -12.08 -4.38
N GLY A 97 -14.21 -12.92 -4.73
CA GLY A 97 -14.34 -13.90 -5.83
C GLY A 97 -14.48 -13.27 -7.21
N GLU A 98 -13.95 -12.06 -7.42
CA GLU A 98 -14.09 -11.30 -8.66
C GLU A 98 -12.75 -10.94 -9.29
N ALA A 99 -11.64 -11.00 -8.53
CA ALA A 99 -10.36 -10.49 -8.98
C ALA A 99 -9.81 -11.26 -10.18
N LEU A 100 -9.79 -12.60 -10.14
CA LEU A 100 -9.30 -13.42 -11.25
C LEU A 100 -10.16 -13.28 -12.51
N ALA A 101 -11.49 -13.24 -12.35
CA ALA A 101 -12.44 -12.99 -13.46
C ALA A 101 -12.20 -11.61 -14.08
N ALA A 102 -12.03 -10.56 -13.27
CA ALA A 102 -11.74 -9.21 -13.73
C ALA A 102 -10.38 -9.11 -14.44
N ILE A 103 -9.33 -9.75 -13.92
CA ILE A 103 -7.99 -9.77 -14.52
C ILE A 103 -8.05 -10.49 -15.87
N SER A 104 -8.63 -11.69 -15.94
CA SER A 104 -8.70 -12.49 -17.15
C SER A 104 -9.46 -11.79 -18.28
N SER A 105 -10.51 -11.02 -17.97
CA SER A 105 -11.32 -10.33 -18.98
C SER A 105 -10.56 -9.24 -19.76
N VAL A 106 -9.42 -8.74 -19.23
CA VAL A 106 -8.62 -7.66 -19.85
C VAL A 106 -7.19 -8.07 -20.15
N THR A 107 -6.87 -9.37 -20.09
CA THR A 107 -5.52 -9.92 -20.27
C THR A 107 -5.54 -11.26 -20.98
N ARG A 108 -4.34 -11.77 -21.33
CA ARG A 108 -4.07 -13.17 -21.63
C ARG A 108 -3.40 -13.80 -20.43
N ILE A 109 -3.87 -14.97 -19.98
CA ILE A 109 -3.38 -15.64 -18.79
C ILE A 109 -2.94 -17.06 -19.12
N ASP A 110 -1.74 -17.42 -18.63
CA ASP A 110 -1.32 -18.82 -18.47
C ASP A 110 -1.26 -19.12 -16.98
N LEU A 111 -2.09 -20.04 -16.55
CA LEU A 111 -2.10 -20.59 -15.18
C LEU A 111 -1.47 -21.96 -15.17
N PHE A 112 -0.49 -22.16 -14.31
CA PHE A 112 0.06 -23.48 -13.95
C PHE A 112 -0.18 -23.72 -12.47
N THR A 113 -0.81 -24.83 -12.11
CA THR A 113 -1.10 -25.12 -10.71
C THR A 113 -1.04 -26.61 -10.42
N ARG A 114 -0.55 -26.95 -9.22
CA ARG A 114 -0.50 -28.33 -8.74
C ARG A 114 -0.64 -28.33 -7.21
N GLN A 115 -1.53 -29.17 -6.72
CA GLN A 115 -1.67 -29.42 -5.28
C GLN A 115 -0.56 -30.35 -4.79
N ALA A 116 -0.20 -30.22 -3.52
CA ALA A 116 0.74 -31.12 -2.87
C ALA A 116 0.25 -32.59 -2.94
N GLY A 117 1.15 -33.50 -3.35
CA GLY A 117 0.84 -34.91 -3.51
C GLY A 117 0.12 -35.27 -4.82
N SER A 118 -0.24 -34.36 -5.67
CA SER A 118 -0.76 -34.64 -7.02
C SER A 118 0.38 -35.02 -7.98
N ILE A 119 0.15 -36.03 -8.83
CA ILE A 119 1.14 -36.50 -9.80
C ILE A 119 1.30 -35.50 -10.96
N ALA A 120 0.19 -35.00 -11.50
CA ALA A 120 0.16 -34.06 -12.59
C ALA A 120 -0.38 -32.71 -12.10
N GLY A 121 0.11 -31.63 -12.69
CA GLY A 121 -0.45 -30.30 -12.56
C GLY A 121 -1.37 -29.98 -13.74
N LEU A 122 -1.94 -28.80 -13.71
CA LEU A 122 -2.84 -28.28 -14.73
C LEU A 122 -2.25 -27.02 -15.36
N HIS A 123 -2.36 -26.91 -16.68
CA HIS A 123 -2.17 -25.68 -17.43
C HIS A 123 -3.52 -25.21 -17.98
N LEU A 124 -3.85 -23.95 -17.73
CA LEU A 124 -4.98 -23.26 -18.36
C LEU A 124 -4.46 -22.06 -19.13
N HIS A 125 -4.89 -21.92 -20.36
CA HIS A 125 -4.71 -20.70 -21.14
C HIS A 125 -6.05 -19.99 -21.30
N LEU A 126 -6.11 -18.71 -20.91
CA LEU A 126 -7.28 -17.87 -21.04
C LEU A 126 -6.97 -16.62 -21.87
N GLU A 127 -7.92 -16.20 -22.69
CA GLU A 127 -7.87 -14.95 -23.44
C GLU A 127 -9.21 -14.20 -23.27
N ALA A 128 -9.16 -12.94 -22.81
CA ALA A 128 -10.34 -12.10 -22.57
C ALA A 128 -11.41 -12.77 -21.69
N GLY A 129 -11.01 -13.57 -20.71
CA GLY A 129 -11.89 -14.27 -19.77
C GLY A 129 -12.38 -15.65 -20.25
N GLU A 130 -12.10 -16.04 -21.48
CA GLU A 130 -12.50 -17.34 -22.04
C GLU A 130 -11.34 -18.34 -21.98
N ILE A 131 -11.61 -19.55 -21.50
CA ILE A 131 -10.64 -20.64 -21.47
C ILE A 131 -10.48 -21.16 -22.91
N GLN A 132 -9.26 -21.06 -23.42
CA GLN A 132 -8.89 -21.54 -24.76
C GLN A 132 -8.36 -22.97 -24.71
N THR A 133 -7.54 -23.28 -23.71
CA THR A 133 -6.98 -24.62 -23.52
C THR A 133 -6.95 -25.00 -22.06
N GLN A 134 -7.11 -26.29 -21.80
CA GLN A 134 -6.98 -26.93 -20.49
C GLN A 134 -6.29 -28.28 -20.71
N GLU A 135 -5.10 -28.42 -20.13
CA GLU A 135 -4.27 -29.63 -20.32
C GLU A 135 -3.48 -29.98 -19.07
N GLU A 136 -3.12 -31.24 -18.94
CA GLU A 136 -2.19 -31.68 -17.91
C GLU A 136 -0.79 -31.12 -18.19
N ALA A 137 -0.11 -30.65 -17.15
CA ALA A 137 1.23 -30.07 -17.27
C ALA A 137 2.12 -30.47 -16.10
N GLY A 138 3.40 -30.66 -16.41
CA GLY A 138 4.43 -30.81 -15.40
C GLY A 138 4.78 -29.43 -14.80
N CYS A 139 4.34 -29.15 -13.57
CA CYS A 139 4.67 -27.92 -12.87
C CYS A 139 5.00 -28.19 -11.39
N PRO A 140 5.74 -27.29 -10.73
CA PRO A 140 5.99 -27.40 -9.28
C PRO A 140 4.69 -27.28 -8.49
N GLU A 141 4.73 -27.70 -7.22
CA GLU A 141 3.65 -27.48 -6.26
C GLU A 141 3.43 -25.99 -6.04
N GLY A 142 2.15 -25.59 -5.87
CA GLY A 142 1.73 -24.20 -5.76
C GLY A 142 1.07 -23.70 -7.04
N THR A 143 1.14 -22.39 -7.27
CA THR A 143 0.51 -21.74 -8.41
C THR A 143 1.47 -20.76 -9.10
N THR A 144 1.48 -20.80 -10.42
CA THR A 144 2.14 -19.79 -11.26
C THR A 144 1.12 -19.18 -12.20
N ILE A 145 0.94 -17.87 -12.12
CA ILE A 145 0.06 -17.10 -13.02
C ILE A 145 0.95 -16.17 -13.84
N VAL A 146 0.88 -16.30 -15.16
CA VAL A 146 1.52 -15.41 -16.11
C VAL A 146 0.44 -14.56 -16.79
N VAL A 147 0.47 -13.27 -16.54
CA VAL A 147 -0.44 -12.29 -17.15
C VAL A 147 0.30 -11.57 -18.26
N ARG A 148 -0.26 -11.56 -19.46
CA ARG A 148 0.30 -10.90 -20.63
C ARG A 148 -0.65 -9.87 -21.20
N ASP A 149 -0.09 -8.85 -21.83
CA ASP A 149 -0.77 -7.86 -22.66
C ASP A 149 -1.95 -7.19 -21.93
N LEU A 150 -1.70 -6.66 -20.75
CA LEU A 150 -2.72 -5.97 -19.95
C LEU A 150 -3.41 -4.87 -20.77
N PHE A 151 -4.75 -4.92 -20.82
CA PHE A 151 -5.62 -4.00 -21.56
C PHE A 151 -5.54 -4.13 -23.09
N PHE A 152 -5.12 -5.27 -23.63
CA PHE A 152 -5.04 -5.49 -25.07
C PHE A 152 -6.39 -5.26 -25.78
N ASN A 153 -7.52 -5.58 -25.12
CA ASN A 153 -8.88 -5.39 -25.63
C ASN A 153 -9.55 -4.09 -25.13
N THR A 154 -8.85 -3.29 -24.33
CA THR A 154 -9.35 -2.02 -23.78
C THR A 154 -8.34 -0.87 -23.99
N PRO A 155 -8.05 -0.46 -25.23
CA PRO A 155 -6.97 0.49 -25.56
C PRO A 155 -7.18 1.88 -24.93
N ALA A 156 -8.41 2.25 -24.59
CA ALA A 156 -8.69 3.48 -23.86
C ALA A 156 -8.05 3.48 -22.46
N ARG A 157 -8.08 2.35 -21.74
CA ARG A 157 -7.44 2.20 -20.43
C ARG A 157 -5.92 2.22 -20.51
N MET A 158 -5.35 1.60 -21.52
CA MET A 158 -3.90 1.60 -21.75
C MET A 158 -3.33 3.03 -21.83
N LYS A 159 -4.09 3.99 -22.39
CA LYS A 159 -3.67 5.41 -22.48
C LYS A 159 -3.54 6.12 -21.14
N PHE A 160 -4.16 5.63 -20.09
CA PHE A 160 -4.06 6.21 -18.72
C PHE A 160 -2.89 5.66 -17.92
N LEU A 161 -2.22 4.61 -18.38
CA LEU A 161 -1.03 4.08 -17.72
C LEU A 161 0.10 5.09 -17.75
N LYS A 162 0.92 5.05 -16.72
CA LYS A 162 2.14 5.87 -16.64
C LYS A 162 3.26 5.19 -17.41
N LYS A 163 4.45 5.82 -17.40
CA LYS A 163 5.66 5.21 -17.98
C LYS A 163 6.01 3.92 -17.23
N ASP A 164 6.58 2.95 -17.89
CA ASP A 164 6.96 1.62 -17.39
C ASP A 164 7.72 1.68 -16.06
N PHE A 165 8.67 2.60 -15.95
CA PHE A 165 9.42 2.82 -14.71
C PHE A 165 8.50 3.19 -13.52
N THR A 166 7.46 3.98 -13.78
CA THR A 166 6.50 4.41 -12.73
C THR A 166 5.58 3.25 -12.34
N GLU A 167 5.07 2.50 -13.32
CA GLU A 167 4.22 1.32 -13.06
C GLU A 167 5.02 0.23 -12.32
N ALA A 168 6.27 -0.03 -12.73
CA ALA A 168 7.18 -0.93 -11.99
C ALA A 168 7.42 -0.47 -10.55
N GLY A 169 7.51 0.84 -10.32
CA GLY A 169 7.62 1.42 -8.96
C GLY A 169 6.39 1.14 -8.10
N TYR A 170 5.19 1.17 -8.67
CA TYR A 170 3.97 0.81 -7.94
C TYR A 170 3.93 -0.68 -7.59
N ILE A 171 4.36 -1.57 -8.50
CA ILE A 171 4.47 -3.01 -8.22
C ILE A 171 5.50 -3.28 -7.12
N LEU A 172 6.66 -2.60 -7.18
CA LEU A 172 7.67 -2.69 -6.11
C LEU A 172 7.05 -2.32 -4.76
N GLY A 173 6.27 -1.23 -4.70
CA GLY A 173 5.55 -0.85 -3.48
C GLY A 173 4.60 -1.93 -2.96
N VAL A 174 3.86 -2.62 -3.84
CA VAL A 174 2.99 -3.74 -3.47
C VAL A 174 3.80 -4.88 -2.83
N VAL A 175 4.88 -5.31 -3.47
CA VAL A 175 5.74 -6.41 -2.96
C VAL A 175 6.41 -6.01 -1.64
N GLN A 176 6.86 -4.76 -1.51
CA GLN A 176 7.44 -4.22 -0.27
C GLN A 176 6.42 -4.21 0.89
N HIS A 177 5.18 -3.81 0.64
CA HIS A 177 4.13 -3.83 1.65
C HIS A 177 3.78 -5.28 2.06
N ALA A 178 3.70 -6.21 1.10
CA ALA A 178 3.48 -7.62 1.39
C ALA A 178 4.62 -8.21 2.24
N ALA A 179 5.88 -7.90 1.91
CA ALA A 179 7.04 -8.38 2.67
C ALA A 179 7.11 -7.80 4.09
N LEU A 180 6.72 -6.53 4.29
CA LEU A 180 6.62 -5.93 5.62
C LEU A 180 5.51 -6.57 6.46
N SER A 181 4.37 -6.88 5.84
CA SER A 181 3.21 -7.47 6.50
C SER A 181 3.41 -8.95 6.84
N HIS A 182 4.19 -9.67 6.02
CA HIS A 182 4.44 -11.11 6.12
C HIS A 182 5.95 -11.41 6.10
N PRO A 183 6.67 -11.07 7.19
CA PRO A 183 8.12 -11.30 7.28
C PRO A 183 8.50 -12.79 7.27
N GLU A 184 7.53 -13.70 7.49
CA GLU A 184 7.67 -15.14 7.41
C GLU A 184 7.68 -15.67 5.97
N ILE A 185 7.31 -14.85 4.98
CA ILE A 185 7.28 -15.21 3.56
C ILE A 185 8.50 -14.61 2.85
N ALA A 186 9.20 -15.43 2.07
CA ALA A 186 10.28 -14.97 1.21
C ALA A 186 9.73 -14.35 -0.08
N PHE A 187 9.92 -13.07 -0.28
CA PHE A 187 9.52 -12.36 -1.50
C PHE A 187 10.72 -12.09 -2.39
N THR A 188 10.54 -12.23 -3.70
CA THR A 188 11.52 -11.83 -4.71
C THR A 188 10.80 -11.04 -5.81
N LEU A 189 11.32 -9.86 -6.17
CA LEU A 189 10.87 -9.10 -7.33
C LEU A 189 11.99 -9.01 -8.37
N ILE A 190 11.71 -9.49 -9.58
CA ILE A 190 12.56 -9.44 -10.74
C ILE A 190 11.93 -8.44 -11.73
N ARG A 191 12.70 -7.45 -12.18
CA ARG A 191 12.30 -6.49 -13.19
C ARG A 191 13.27 -6.51 -14.36
N ASP A 192 12.75 -6.76 -15.56
CA ASP A 192 13.53 -6.81 -16.80
C ASP A 192 14.78 -7.70 -16.64
N GLY A 193 14.60 -8.91 -16.07
CA GLY A 193 15.62 -9.92 -15.80
C GLY A 193 16.57 -9.61 -14.62
N LYS A 194 16.36 -8.49 -13.88
CA LYS A 194 17.20 -8.12 -12.72
C LYS A 194 16.40 -8.18 -11.44
N GLN A 195 16.95 -8.83 -10.42
CA GLN A 195 16.38 -8.81 -9.07
C GLN A 195 16.52 -7.41 -8.47
N VAL A 196 15.38 -6.77 -8.15
CA VAL A 196 15.32 -5.41 -7.58
C VAL A 196 14.90 -5.39 -6.12
N PHE A 197 14.31 -6.47 -5.62
CA PHE A 197 13.95 -6.62 -4.21
C PHE A 197 13.99 -8.11 -3.81
N SER A 198 14.36 -8.36 -2.54
CA SER A 198 14.17 -9.69 -1.93
C SER A 198 14.06 -9.58 -0.40
N SER A 199 13.30 -10.50 0.20
CA SER A 199 13.24 -10.75 1.64
C SER A 199 13.50 -12.23 1.90
N ASP A 200 13.98 -12.56 3.10
CA ASP A 200 14.47 -13.91 3.42
C ASP A 200 13.42 -14.87 4.01
N GLY A 201 12.24 -14.36 4.37
CA GLY A 201 11.13 -15.17 4.90
C GLY A 201 11.39 -15.82 6.25
N LYS A 202 12.31 -15.27 7.07
CA LYS A 202 12.67 -15.85 8.38
C LYS A 202 11.84 -15.34 9.56
N GLY A 203 10.76 -14.59 9.31
CA GLY A 203 9.87 -14.06 10.34
C GLY A 203 10.41 -12.85 11.10
N LYS A 204 11.62 -12.37 10.80
CA LYS A 204 12.20 -11.19 11.45
C LYS A 204 11.84 -9.93 10.68
N LEU A 205 11.01 -9.08 11.25
CA LEU A 205 10.53 -7.83 10.63
C LEU A 205 11.68 -6.90 10.18
N ILE A 206 12.83 -6.92 10.87
CA ILE A 206 13.98 -6.08 10.51
C ILE A 206 14.54 -6.37 9.10
N ALA A 207 14.39 -7.61 8.60
CA ALA A 207 14.87 -7.98 7.28
C ALA A 207 14.11 -7.29 6.14
N PRO A 208 12.76 -7.36 6.04
CA PRO A 208 12.02 -6.55 5.07
C PRO A 208 12.11 -5.05 5.33
N VAL A 209 12.23 -4.58 6.58
CA VAL A 209 12.50 -3.17 6.90
C VAL A 209 13.80 -2.72 6.24
N PHE A 210 14.86 -3.51 6.33
CA PHE A 210 16.12 -3.20 5.64
C PHE A 210 15.95 -3.14 4.11
N GLY A 211 15.19 -4.08 3.54
CA GLY A 211 14.89 -4.11 2.09
C GLY A 211 14.10 -2.89 1.60
N VAL A 212 13.18 -2.38 2.43
CA VAL A 212 12.31 -1.24 2.07
C VAL A 212 12.98 0.11 2.32
N PHE A 213 13.61 0.29 3.48
CA PHE A 213 14.15 1.57 3.92
C PHE A 213 15.62 1.76 3.54
N GLY A 214 16.33 0.67 3.23
CA GLY A 214 17.75 0.68 2.92
C GLY A 214 18.64 0.83 4.16
N LYS A 215 19.95 0.58 3.97
CA LYS A 215 20.95 0.51 5.05
C LYS A 215 21.02 1.78 5.90
N GLU A 216 21.07 2.94 5.25
CA GLU A 216 21.25 4.24 5.93
C GLU A 216 20.07 4.55 6.87
N MET A 217 18.85 4.36 6.39
CA MET A 217 17.67 4.65 7.19
C MET A 217 17.47 3.61 8.29
N THR A 218 17.67 2.32 7.99
CA THR A 218 17.51 1.24 8.96
C THR A 218 18.48 1.38 10.13
N SER A 219 19.71 1.86 9.93
CA SER A 219 20.65 2.14 11.02
C SER A 219 20.21 3.25 11.97
N ASN A 220 19.26 4.08 11.51
CA ASN A 220 18.65 5.15 12.30
C ASN A 220 17.24 4.81 12.78
N MET A 221 16.79 3.57 12.64
CA MET A 221 15.51 3.13 13.15
C MET A 221 15.61 2.64 14.60
N ILE A 222 14.51 2.83 15.30
CA ILE A 222 14.24 2.32 16.63
C ILE A 222 13.08 1.36 16.54
N GLU A 223 13.18 0.26 17.26
CA GLU A 223 12.08 -0.67 17.43
C GLU A 223 11.01 -0.04 18.33
N VAL A 224 9.75 -0.12 17.90
CA VAL A 224 8.59 0.16 18.71
C VAL A 224 8.20 -1.16 19.35
N PRO A 225 8.45 -1.34 20.66
CA PRO A 225 8.11 -2.58 21.34
C PRO A 225 6.60 -2.78 21.32
N MET A 226 6.18 -4.05 21.36
CA MET A 226 4.77 -4.41 21.40
C MET A 226 4.07 -3.70 22.58
N THR A 227 3.17 -2.78 22.23
CA THR A 227 2.44 -1.95 23.18
C THR A 227 0.97 -2.31 23.09
N GLU A 228 0.42 -2.88 24.15
CA GLU A 228 -0.98 -3.26 24.24
C GLU A 228 -1.76 -2.22 25.04
N ARG A 229 -2.93 -1.82 24.50
CA ARG A 229 -3.89 -0.94 25.18
C ARG A 229 -5.30 -1.15 24.63
N ASN A 230 -6.28 -1.31 25.51
CA ASN A 230 -7.70 -1.48 25.14
C ASN A 230 -7.96 -2.63 24.16
N GLY A 231 -7.23 -3.75 24.27
CA GLY A 231 -7.34 -4.88 23.35
C GLY A 231 -6.78 -4.61 21.95
N MET A 232 -6.00 -3.55 21.80
CA MET A 232 -5.26 -3.22 20.56
C MET A 232 -3.76 -3.31 20.83
N THR A 233 -3.02 -3.79 19.84
CA THR A 233 -1.56 -3.94 19.92
C THR A 233 -0.89 -3.13 18.83
N VAL A 234 0.13 -2.35 19.18
CA VAL A 234 0.98 -1.61 18.23
C VAL A 234 2.41 -2.04 18.38
N HIS A 235 3.08 -2.33 17.25
CA HIS A 235 4.50 -2.62 17.18
C HIS A 235 5.09 -2.11 15.86
N GLY A 236 6.41 -2.21 15.68
CA GLY A 236 7.06 -1.88 14.41
C GLY A 236 8.41 -1.19 14.55
N TYR A 237 8.74 -0.34 13.59
CA TYR A 237 9.97 0.43 13.55
C TYR A 237 9.69 1.87 13.15
N ILE A 238 10.32 2.82 13.83
CA ILE A 238 10.25 4.25 13.54
C ILE A 238 11.66 4.84 13.47
N VAL A 239 11.85 5.91 12.70
CA VAL A 239 13.15 6.55 12.54
C VAL A 239 13.48 7.47 13.72
N LYS A 240 14.77 7.62 14.07
CA LYS A 240 15.22 8.64 15.03
C LYS A 240 14.88 10.06 14.52
N PRO A 241 14.59 11.02 15.42
CA PRO A 241 14.12 12.35 15.03
C PRO A 241 15.02 13.10 14.03
N HIS A 242 16.35 12.94 14.16
CA HIS A 242 17.31 13.60 13.28
C HIS A 242 17.31 13.05 11.84
N ALA A 243 16.79 11.84 11.61
CA ALA A 243 16.75 11.18 10.32
C ALA A 243 15.41 11.36 9.59
N GLY A 244 14.60 12.35 9.98
CA GLY A 244 13.34 12.69 9.33
C GLY A 244 13.48 13.06 7.86
N ARG A 245 12.45 12.77 7.04
CA ARG A 245 12.41 13.01 5.60
C ARG A 245 11.59 14.24 5.23
N ALA A 246 11.83 14.80 4.03
CA ALA A 246 11.09 15.96 3.54
C ALA A 246 9.64 15.65 3.13
N ASN A 247 9.28 14.38 3.02
CA ASN A 247 7.93 13.95 2.66
C ASN A 247 7.51 12.71 3.45
N ARG A 248 6.25 12.30 3.29
CA ARG A 248 5.60 11.20 4.01
C ARG A 248 5.65 9.86 3.27
N SER A 249 6.40 9.75 2.18
CA SER A 249 6.40 8.55 1.32
C SER A 249 6.92 7.28 2.00
N MET A 250 7.64 7.43 3.12
CA MET A 250 8.21 6.34 3.90
C MET A 250 7.47 6.12 5.23
N GLN A 251 6.18 6.44 5.26
CA GLN A 251 5.27 6.10 6.36
C GLN A 251 4.39 4.95 5.90
N HIS A 252 4.57 3.77 6.48
CA HIS A 252 3.83 2.56 6.15
C HIS A 252 3.01 2.13 7.37
N PHE A 253 1.70 2.01 7.19
CA PHE A 253 0.78 1.61 8.26
C PHE A 253 0.08 0.32 7.88
N PHE A 254 -0.03 -0.57 8.84
CA PHE A 254 -0.69 -1.87 8.67
C PHE A 254 -1.76 -2.03 9.74
N VAL A 255 -2.90 -2.58 9.37
CA VAL A 255 -4.01 -2.91 10.26
C VAL A 255 -4.39 -4.36 10.02
N ASN A 256 -4.26 -5.19 11.05
CA ASN A 256 -4.49 -6.63 10.98
C ASN A 256 -3.78 -7.26 9.76
N GLY A 257 -2.49 -6.97 9.58
CA GLY A 257 -1.68 -7.48 8.47
C GLY A 257 -1.92 -6.80 7.12
N ARG A 258 -2.86 -5.87 6.99
CA ARG A 258 -3.22 -5.19 5.73
C ARG A 258 -2.60 -3.79 5.65
N TYR A 259 -1.90 -3.49 4.56
CA TYR A 259 -1.41 -2.13 4.31
C TYR A 259 -2.57 -1.14 4.12
N VAL A 260 -2.53 -0.03 4.86
CA VAL A 260 -3.56 1.02 4.83
C VAL A 260 -2.97 2.42 4.75
N LYS A 261 -3.69 3.33 4.11
CA LYS A 261 -3.40 4.77 4.12
C LYS A 261 -4.27 5.42 5.21
N SER A 262 -3.79 5.41 6.45
CA SER A 262 -4.53 5.98 7.59
C SER A 262 -4.01 7.35 7.98
N ARG A 263 -4.82 8.39 7.74
CA ARG A 263 -4.52 9.75 8.21
C ARG A 263 -4.47 9.85 9.73
N LEU A 264 -5.25 9.02 10.41
CA LEU A 264 -5.30 8.95 11.86
C LEU A 264 -3.97 8.45 12.45
N MET A 265 -3.47 7.31 11.96
CA MET A 265 -2.18 6.76 12.40
C MET A 265 -1.02 7.68 12.02
N GLN A 266 -1.09 8.31 10.85
CA GLN A 266 -0.13 9.32 10.40
C GLN A 266 -0.08 10.49 11.39
N ALA A 267 -1.23 11.07 11.75
CA ALA A 267 -1.32 12.19 12.68
C ALA A 267 -0.81 11.79 14.08
N ALA A 268 -1.14 10.59 14.56
CA ALA A 268 -0.68 10.09 15.86
C ALA A 268 0.85 9.91 15.89
N MET A 269 1.43 9.34 14.82
CA MET A 269 2.89 9.21 14.69
C MET A 269 3.55 10.59 14.64
N GLU A 270 3.08 11.53 13.80
CA GLU A 270 3.64 12.87 13.69
C GLU A 270 3.52 13.67 14.99
N GLU A 271 2.41 13.51 15.73
CA GLU A 271 2.22 14.13 17.05
C GLU A 271 3.23 13.61 18.08
N ALA A 272 3.56 12.32 18.05
CA ALA A 272 4.58 11.77 18.94
C ALA A 272 5.97 12.37 18.72
N TYR A 273 6.25 12.84 17.50
CA TYR A 273 7.51 13.51 17.14
C TYR A 273 7.46 15.03 17.36
N ARG A 274 6.31 15.61 17.76
CA ARG A 274 6.22 17.06 18.01
C ARG A 274 7.33 17.50 18.95
N ASN A 275 8.03 18.56 18.62
CA ASN A 275 9.18 19.14 19.32
C ASN A 275 10.48 18.27 19.32
N ALA A 276 10.48 17.08 18.73
CA ALA A 276 11.67 16.24 18.59
C ALA A 276 12.25 16.25 17.19
N ILE A 277 11.41 16.39 16.16
CA ILE A 277 11.83 16.40 14.75
C ILE A 277 12.04 17.83 14.24
N ILE A 278 12.97 17.99 13.30
CA ILE A 278 13.27 19.29 12.67
C ILE A 278 12.04 19.78 11.90
N THR A 279 11.71 21.05 12.01
CA THR A 279 10.59 21.71 11.30
C THR A 279 10.68 21.44 9.78
N GLY A 280 9.57 21.04 9.18
CA GLY A 280 9.50 20.69 7.75
C GLY A 280 10.00 19.28 7.41
N LYS A 281 10.34 18.47 8.41
CA LYS A 281 10.63 17.05 8.26
C LYS A 281 9.50 16.20 8.83
N TYR A 282 9.36 14.99 8.30
CA TYR A 282 8.37 14.01 8.72
C TYR A 282 9.04 12.73 9.20
N PRO A 283 8.50 12.07 10.23
CA PRO A 283 8.98 10.76 10.65
C PRO A 283 8.74 9.73 9.54
N SER A 284 9.56 8.69 9.52
CA SER A 284 9.42 7.54 8.64
C SER A 284 9.34 6.28 9.49
N GLY A 285 8.69 5.24 8.99
CA GLY A 285 8.60 3.98 9.72
C GLY A 285 7.53 3.05 9.16
N ALA A 286 7.48 1.85 9.73
CA ALA A 286 6.46 0.86 9.51
C ALA A 286 5.82 0.54 10.86
N LEU A 287 4.53 0.80 11.01
CA LEU A 287 3.74 0.54 12.21
C LEU A 287 2.62 -0.43 11.92
N PHE A 288 2.49 -1.40 12.78
CA PHE A 288 1.49 -2.46 12.74
C PHE A 288 0.53 -2.27 13.90
N LEU A 289 -0.75 -2.25 13.59
CA LEU A 289 -1.84 -2.14 14.55
C LEU A 289 -2.73 -3.37 14.41
N ASP A 290 -2.78 -4.19 15.45
CA ASP A 290 -3.69 -5.31 15.55
C ASP A 290 -4.83 -4.95 16.48
N LEU A 291 -6.06 -5.18 16.03
CA LEU A 291 -7.28 -4.88 16.76
C LEU A 291 -8.38 -5.89 16.41
N PRO A 292 -9.42 -6.02 17.26
CA PRO A 292 -10.57 -6.88 16.96
C PRO A 292 -11.20 -6.54 15.61
N LEU A 293 -11.54 -7.55 14.81
CA LEU A 293 -12.13 -7.38 13.46
C LEU A 293 -13.41 -6.53 13.49
N SER A 294 -14.20 -6.60 14.58
CA SER A 294 -15.39 -5.80 14.78
C SER A 294 -15.14 -4.30 14.99
N ALA A 295 -13.89 -3.90 15.27
CA ALA A 295 -13.51 -2.50 15.50
C ALA A 295 -13.08 -1.76 14.22
N VAL A 296 -12.98 -2.46 13.08
CA VAL A 296 -12.54 -1.90 11.80
C VAL A 296 -13.39 -2.42 10.65
N ASP A 297 -13.86 -1.49 9.81
CA ASP A 297 -14.47 -1.82 8.52
C ASP A 297 -13.42 -1.66 7.42
N VAL A 298 -13.10 -2.77 6.76
CA VAL A 298 -12.12 -2.83 5.65
C VAL A 298 -12.78 -2.76 4.28
N ASN A 299 -14.12 -2.83 4.20
CA ASN A 299 -14.87 -2.81 2.94
C ASN A 299 -15.28 -1.39 2.53
N VAL A 300 -14.38 -0.44 2.64
CA VAL A 300 -14.65 0.99 2.34
C VAL A 300 -14.25 1.38 0.91
N HIS A 301 -13.17 0.79 0.39
CA HIS A 301 -12.62 1.13 -0.93
C HIS A 301 -12.32 -0.15 -1.73
N PRO A 302 -12.54 -0.18 -3.06
CA PRO A 302 -12.26 -1.38 -3.88
C PRO A 302 -10.84 -1.91 -3.71
N ALA A 303 -9.83 -1.03 -3.68
CA ALA A 303 -8.43 -1.40 -3.45
C ALA A 303 -8.10 -1.74 -1.99
N LYS A 304 -9.07 -1.64 -1.06
CA LYS A 304 -8.91 -1.97 0.38
C LYS A 304 -7.76 -1.22 1.08
N THR A 305 -7.34 -0.07 0.53
CA THR A 305 -6.25 0.74 1.09
C THR A 305 -6.72 1.74 2.15
N GLU A 306 -8.01 1.91 2.31
CA GLU A 306 -8.64 2.76 3.31
C GLU A 306 -9.52 1.92 4.22
N VAL A 307 -9.49 2.22 5.50
CA VAL A 307 -10.30 1.55 6.53
C VAL A 307 -11.04 2.60 7.34
N LYS A 308 -12.22 2.23 7.86
CA LYS A 308 -12.95 3.02 8.85
C LYS A 308 -12.87 2.33 10.21
N PHE A 309 -12.52 3.11 11.20
CA PHE A 309 -12.47 2.64 12.58
C PHE A 309 -13.77 3.00 13.30
N SER A 310 -14.27 2.09 14.11
CA SER A 310 -15.46 2.34 14.94
C SER A 310 -15.22 3.47 15.96
N GLN A 311 -13.99 3.58 16.49
CA GLN A 311 -13.57 4.62 17.41
C GLN A 311 -12.15 5.10 17.07
N GLU A 312 -11.99 6.36 16.70
CA GLU A 312 -10.71 6.92 16.29
C GLU A 312 -9.79 7.28 17.47
N LYS A 313 -10.37 7.79 18.57
CA LYS A 313 -9.59 8.29 19.71
C LYS A 313 -8.71 7.23 20.38
N PRO A 314 -9.18 6.01 20.70
CA PRO A 314 -8.34 4.97 21.29
C PRO A 314 -7.18 4.55 20.36
N ILE A 315 -7.42 4.55 19.03
CA ILE A 315 -6.40 4.20 18.03
C ILE A 315 -5.32 5.27 17.96
N PHE A 316 -5.72 6.55 17.94
CA PHE A 316 -4.77 7.65 18.02
C PHE A 316 -3.89 7.54 19.28
N GLU A 317 -4.52 7.31 20.43
CA GLU A 317 -3.82 7.22 21.72
C GLU A 317 -2.81 6.07 21.75
N VAL A 318 -3.18 4.85 21.31
CA VAL A 318 -2.25 3.71 21.35
C VAL A 318 -1.06 3.90 20.43
N VAL A 319 -1.28 4.40 19.20
CA VAL A 319 -0.20 4.69 18.25
C VAL A 319 0.71 5.81 18.77
N TYR A 320 0.13 6.88 19.29
CA TYR A 320 0.88 8.00 19.88
C TYR A 320 1.76 7.53 21.06
N ILE A 321 1.20 6.76 21.99
CA ILE A 321 1.91 6.28 23.18
C ILE A 321 3.02 5.31 22.78
N ALA A 322 2.76 4.37 21.88
CA ALA A 322 3.75 3.42 21.39
C ALA A 322 4.98 4.15 20.77
N CYS A 323 4.73 5.12 19.89
CA CYS A 323 5.80 5.92 19.29
C CYS A 323 6.52 6.77 20.36
N LYS A 324 5.80 7.40 21.27
CA LYS A 324 6.37 8.26 22.31
C LYS A 324 7.27 7.49 23.25
N ASN A 325 6.85 6.30 23.69
CA ASN A 325 7.62 5.42 24.55
C ASN A 325 8.91 4.93 23.84
N ALA A 326 8.81 4.54 22.57
CA ALA A 326 9.96 4.12 21.78
C ALA A 326 10.99 5.26 21.64
N LEU A 327 10.54 6.49 21.39
CA LEU A 327 11.41 7.66 21.35
C LEU A 327 12.08 7.93 22.69
N ALA A 328 11.33 7.90 23.79
CA ALA A 328 11.85 8.15 25.13
C ALA A 328 12.89 7.09 25.56
N ALA A 329 12.65 5.82 25.25
CA ALA A 329 13.57 4.73 25.58
C ALA A 329 14.92 4.83 24.81
N ASN A 330 14.92 5.50 23.64
CA ASN A 330 16.13 5.69 22.81
C ASN A 330 16.72 7.10 22.91
N ASP A 331 16.18 7.94 23.77
CA ASP A 331 16.71 9.28 24.04
C ASP A 331 17.89 9.14 25.01
N ASN A 332 19.07 8.85 24.44
CA ASN A 332 20.36 8.85 25.15
C ASN A 332 20.82 10.30 25.43
N MET A 333 19.92 11.22 25.75
CA MET A 333 20.36 12.45 26.38
C MET A 333 21.01 12.08 27.73
N PRO A 334 22.27 12.43 27.96
CA PRO A 334 22.81 12.30 29.29
C PRO A 334 21.91 13.14 30.20
N HIS A 335 21.15 12.48 31.06
CA HIS A 335 20.56 13.17 32.18
C HIS A 335 21.72 13.82 32.90
N LEU A 336 21.82 15.14 32.80
CA LEU A 336 22.61 15.91 33.73
C LEU A 336 21.94 15.66 35.09
N GLU A 337 22.44 14.63 35.79
CA GLU A 337 22.17 14.52 37.17
C GLU A 337 22.60 15.85 37.79
N HIS A 338 21.66 16.67 38.16
CA HIS A 338 21.93 17.74 39.10
C HIS A 338 22.44 17.02 40.36
N LYS A 339 23.77 16.83 40.40
CA LYS A 339 24.37 16.64 41.72
C LYS A 339 24.00 17.88 42.53
N GLU A 340 23.02 17.72 43.40
CA GLU A 340 22.82 18.68 44.44
C GLU A 340 24.21 18.94 45.02
N LYS A 341 24.71 20.14 44.82
CA LYS A 341 25.89 20.56 45.50
C LYS A 341 25.56 20.42 46.98
N GLU A 342 26.17 19.43 47.63
CA GLU A 342 26.17 19.35 49.08
C GLU A 342 26.40 20.75 49.60
N ALA A 343 25.48 21.22 50.42
CA ALA A 343 25.59 22.50 51.06
C ALA A 343 26.96 22.57 51.74
N PRO A 344 27.74 23.65 51.57
CA PRO A 344 29.06 23.75 52.17
C PRO A 344 28.92 23.57 53.68
N ALA A 345 29.67 22.59 54.21
CA ALA A 345 29.81 22.34 55.66
C ALA A 345 30.05 23.65 56.39
N LYS A 346 29.30 23.88 57.44
CA LYS A 346 29.44 25.04 58.32
C LYS A 346 30.92 25.19 58.70
N PRO A 347 31.52 26.43 58.61
CA PRO A 347 32.88 26.67 59.05
C PRO A 347 33.01 26.38 60.53
N ARG A 348 34.03 25.61 60.90
CA ARG A 348 34.50 25.51 62.28
C ARG A 348 34.97 26.88 62.73
N GLU A 349 34.49 27.33 63.89
CA GLU A 349 35.01 28.51 64.58
C GLU A 349 36.46 28.23 65.04
N ASP A 350 37.41 28.76 64.31
CA ASP A 350 38.77 28.94 64.80
C ASP A 350 38.97 30.42 65.08
N ASN A 351 39.15 30.74 66.37
CA ASN A 351 39.57 32.03 66.88
C ASN A 351 40.88 32.47 66.28
N LEU A 352 40.87 33.52 65.48
CA LEU A 352 42.06 34.35 65.21
C LEU A 352 41.66 35.82 65.07
N THR A 353 42.30 36.57 65.91
CA THR A 353 42.32 38.00 66.18
C THR A 353 42.44 38.91 64.97
N HIS A 354 41.63 39.94 65.00
CA HIS A 354 41.70 41.31 64.48
C HIS A 354 42.91 41.74 63.64
N GLU A 355 42.60 42.17 62.40
CA GLU A 355 43.01 43.46 61.89
C GLU A 355 42.04 43.90 60.78
N GLN A 356 41.22 44.88 61.13
CA GLN A 356 40.30 45.54 60.18
C GLN A 356 41.07 46.55 59.37
N GLN A 357 41.41 46.24 58.15
CA GLN A 357 41.73 47.24 57.16
C GLN A 357 40.43 47.79 56.52
N ARG A 358 40.17 49.05 56.87
CA ARG A 358 39.06 49.86 56.25
C ARG A 358 39.38 50.13 54.80
N PHE A 359 38.69 49.54 53.87
CA PHE A 359 38.66 49.99 52.50
C PHE A 359 37.82 51.23 52.38
N ALA A 360 38.42 52.34 51.92
CA ALA A 360 37.72 53.60 51.64
C ALA A 360 36.84 53.43 50.40
N ILE A 361 35.59 53.81 50.54
CA ILE A 361 34.61 53.87 49.46
C ILE A 361 34.94 55.11 48.58
N PRO A 362 35.21 54.96 47.24
CA PRO A 362 35.35 56.11 46.37
C PRO A 362 34.03 56.83 46.19
N LYS A 363 34.04 58.14 46.23
CA LYS A 363 32.89 59.01 46.03
C LYS A 363 32.30 58.84 44.62
N PRO A 364 30.99 58.99 44.41
CA PRO A 364 30.37 58.92 43.08
C PRO A 364 30.87 60.06 42.22
N VAL A 365 31.26 59.72 40.97
CA VAL A 365 31.59 60.70 39.92
C VAL A 365 30.30 60.98 39.14
N ASP A 366 29.92 62.25 39.05
CA ASP A 366 28.78 62.72 38.29
C ASP A 366 28.92 62.38 36.80
N PRO A 367 27.88 61.83 36.17
CA PRO A 367 27.91 61.47 34.76
C PRO A 367 27.90 62.76 33.89
N LYS A 368 28.97 62.89 33.07
CA LYS A 368 29.01 63.91 32.01
C LYS A 368 27.89 63.63 30.98
N PRO A 369 27.23 64.65 30.43
CA PRO A 369 26.18 64.44 29.47
C PRO A 369 26.69 63.86 28.15
N PHE A 370 26.00 62.85 27.68
CA PHE A 370 26.22 62.18 26.41
C PHE A 370 25.91 63.14 25.25
N VAL A 371 26.88 63.51 24.45
CA VAL A 371 26.69 64.25 23.21
C VAL A 371 26.49 63.26 22.10
N THR A 372 25.28 63.20 21.57
CA THR A 372 24.96 62.42 20.37
C THR A 372 25.53 63.07 19.11
N PRO A 373 26.35 62.39 18.30
CA PRO A 373 26.74 62.94 17.00
C PRO A 373 25.58 62.88 16.04
N SER A 374 25.19 64.07 15.55
CA SER A 374 24.22 64.25 14.45
C SER A 374 24.82 63.69 13.15
N VAL A 375 24.31 62.57 12.68
CA VAL A 375 24.65 62.06 11.35
C VAL A 375 23.69 62.67 10.35
N LYS A 376 24.18 63.52 9.47
CA LYS A 376 23.46 64.02 8.30
C LYS A 376 23.31 62.91 7.27
N PRO A 377 22.15 62.67 6.68
CA PRO A 377 21.98 61.68 5.61
C PRO A 377 22.64 62.18 4.32
N THR A 378 23.55 61.38 3.78
CA THR A 378 24.12 61.57 2.44
C THR A 378 23.20 60.94 1.40
N PRO A 379 22.85 61.61 0.30
CA PRO A 379 22.03 61.03 -0.75
C PRO A 379 22.80 59.99 -1.56
N ILE A 380 22.21 58.80 -1.69
CA ILE A 380 22.74 57.73 -2.55
C ILE A 380 22.39 58.07 -4.00
N ALA A 381 23.40 58.41 -4.81
CA ALA A 381 23.26 58.60 -6.25
C ALA A 381 23.11 57.24 -6.95
N CYS A 382 21.95 57.06 -7.60
CA CYS A 382 21.75 55.97 -8.56
C CYS A 382 22.64 56.20 -9.78
N LYS A 383 23.64 55.36 -9.99
CA LYS A 383 24.36 55.22 -11.25
C LYS A 383 23.57 54.37 -12.22
N GLU A 384 22.94 55.03 -13.21
CA GLU A 384 22.52 54.36 -14.45
C GLU A 384 23.71 53.79 -15.18
N ARG A 385 23.75 52.47 -15.37
CA ARG A 385 24.62 51.83 -16.37
C ARG A 385 23.82 51.70 -17.66
N ARG A 386 24.10 52.55 -18.62
CA ARG A 386 23.82 52.30 -20.05
C ARG A 386 24.81 51.24 -20.53
N GLY A 387 24.31 50.18 -21.11
CA GLY A 387 25.08 49.16 -21.81
C GLY A 387 24.14 48.38 -22.72
N SER A 388 24.18 48.72 -23.98
CA SER A 388 23.52 48.11 -25.12
C SER A 388 23.83 46.65 -25.29
N THR A 389 22.85 45.80 -25.61
CA THR A 389 22.81 45.00 -26.83
C THR A 389 21.62 44.04 -26.80
N GLY A 390 20.82 44.13 -27.81
CA GLY A 390 19.82 43.43 -28.47
C GLY A 390 19.49 42.02 -28.05
N PHE A 391 18.21 41.80 -27.72
CA PHE A 391 17.58 40.53 -27.99
C PHE A 391 16.15 40.72 -28.49
N ARG A 392 15.85 40.00 -29.54
CA ARG A 392 14.65 40.04 -30.38
C ARG A 392 13.40 39.62 -29.60
N GLY A 393 12.29 40.25 -30.00
CA GLY A 393 10.97 40.16 -29.39
C GLY A 393 10.30 38.81 -29.42
N PHE A 394 9.47 38.60 -28.42
CA PHE A 394 8.33 37.68 -28.45
C PHE A 394 7.04 38.52 -28.38
N PRO A 395 6.00 38.16 -29.14
CA PRO A 395 4.78 38.96 -29.22
C PRO A 395 3.89 38.68 -27.98
N ARG A 396 3.41 39.77 -27.39
CA ARG A 396 2.31 39.78 -26.41
C ARG A 396 1.01 39.43 -27.12
N VAL A 397 0.27 38.44 -26.56
CA VAL A 397 -1.13 38.21 -26.92
C VAL A 397 -2.01 38.85 -25.87
N HIS A 398 -2.82 39.83 -26.30
CA HIS A 398 -3.89 40.43 -25.51
C HIS A 398 -5.14 39.54 -25.55
N PRO A 399 -5.97 39.51 -24.50
CA PRO A 399 -7.23 38.76 -24.50
C PRO A 399 -8.34 39.59 -25.16
N ALA A 400 -8.94 39.05 -26.21
CA ALA A 400 -10.15 39.59 -26.82
C ALA A 400 -11.39 38.93 -26.20
N LYS A 401 -12.31 39.78 -25.74
CA LYS A 401 -13.70 39.45 -25.41
C LYS A 401 -14.47 39.19 -26.73
N GLY A 402 -15.27 38.14 -26.77
CA GLY A 402 -16.19 37.89 -27.86
C GLY A 402 -17.26 36.85 -27.52
N ARG A 403 -18.50 37.24 -27.62
CA ARG A 403 -19.74 36.49 -27.31
C ARG A 403 -20.02 35.36 -28.30
N ALA A 404 -20.65 34.36 -27.76
CA ALA A 404 -21.76 33.49 -28.22
C ALA A 404 -21.98 33.28 -29.73
N SER A 405 -22.10 32.01 -30.14
CA SER A 405 -23.29 31.47 -30.79
C SER A 405 -23.23 29.94 -30.92
N ALA A 406 -24.35 29.34 -30.59
CA ALA A 406 -24.63 27.91 -30.78
C ALA A 406 -24.85 27.64 -32.28
N GLN A 407 -24.27 26.57 -32.79
CA GLN A 407 -24.79 25.93 -34.00
C GLN A 407 -24.72 24.41 -33.86
N CYS A 408 -25.91 23.81 -33.92
CA CYS A 408 -26.19 22.41 -34.15
C CYS A 408 -25.54 21.92 -35.44
N ILE A 409 -24.90 20.78 -35.44
CA ILE A 409 -24.63 20.00 -36.64
C ILE A 409 -25.28 18.64 -36.48
N GLU A 410 -26.41 18.47 -37.18
CA GLU A 410 -27.01 17.17 -37.55
C GLU A 410 -26.06 16.45 -38.49
N LEU A 411 -25.81 15.18 -38.21
CA LEU A 411 -25.23 14.23 -39.17
C LEU A 411 -26.22 13.11 -39.41
N SER A 412 -26.76 13.16 -40.63
CA SER A 412 -27.67 12.22 -41.26
C SER A 412 -27.10 10.81 -41.39
N VAL A 413 -27.94 9.85 -40.98
CA VAL A 413 -27.81 8.41 -41.28
C VAL A 413 -28.31 8.16 -42.70
N ARG A 414 -27.49 7.56 -43.56
CA ARG A 414 -27.92 6.93 -44.82
C ARG A 414 -27.90 5.42 -44.65
N ALA A 415 -29.10 4.83 -44.75
CA ALA A 415 -29.32 3.42 -44.93
C ALA A 415 -28.92 2.93 -46.32
N ALA A 416 -28.39 1.73 -46.43
CA ALA A 416 -28.37 0.95 -47.66
C ALA A 416 -29.02 -0.43 -47.37
N HIS A 417 -30.12 -0.65 -47.99
CA HIS A 417 -30.82 -1.94 -48.18
C HIS A 417 -30.15 -2.72 -49.30
N THR A 418 -30.10 -4.04 -49.15
CA THR A 418 -30.40 -5.12 -50.12
C THR A 418 -30.19 -6.45 -49.40
N ALA A 419 -31.18 -7.25 -49.16
CA ALA A 419 -31.97 -8.16 -49.95
C ALA A 419 -31.40 -9.60 -50.01
N GLY A 420 -32.25 -10.56 -49.60
CA GLY A 420 -32.28 -11.95 -50.10
C GLY A 420 -31.83 -12.98 -49.05
N GLY A 421 -32.71 -13.76 -48.44
CA GLY A 421 -33.52 -14.77 -48.98
C GLY A 421 -33.39 -16.07 -48.20
N THR A 422 -34.48 -16.64 -47.84
CA THR A 422 -34.99 -18.04 -47.73
C THR A 422 -34.73 -18.84 -46.44
N ALA A 423 -35.75 -19.00 -45.70
CA ALA A 423 -36.56 -20.13 -45.22
C ALA A 423 -35.86 -21.49 -45.03
N GLY A 424 -36.07 -22.07 -43.86
CA GLY A 424 -35.84 -23.48 -43.56
C GLY A 424 -36.40 -23.86 -42.18
N THR A 425 -37.67 -24.20 -42.15
CA THR A 425 -38.41 -24.82 -41.04
C THR A 425 -37.98 -26.27 -40.87
N SER A 426 -37.76 -26.73 -39.65
CA SER A 426 -38.10 -28.12 -39.24
C SER A 426 -38.29 -28.22 -37.73
N SER A 427 -39.44 -28.66 -37.40
CA SER A 427 -40.04 -29.05 -36.15
C SER A 427 -39.58 -30.45 -35.69
N TYR A 428 -40.10 -30.80 -34.51
CA TYR A 428 -40.22 -32.10 -33.81
C TYR A 428 -39.14 -32.33 -32.73
N ALA A 429 -39.42 -32.86 -31.59
CA ALA A 429 -40.60 -33.20 -30.79
C ALA A 429 -40.08 -33.82 -29.47
N ASN A 430 -40.85 -33.63 -28.47
CA ASN A 430 -41.07 -34.41 -27.22
C ASN A 430 -40.32 -35.72 -26.99
N GLY A 431 -39.91 -35.90 -25.69
CA GLY A 431 -39.55 -37.19 -25.11
C GLY A 431 -39.24 -37.10 -23.59
N THR A 432 -40.23 -37.05 -22.77
CA THR A 432 -40.61 -37.79 -21.54
C THR A 432 -39.53 -38.41 -20.68
N ALA A 433 -39.49 -37.97 -19.43
CA ALA A 433 -39.60 -38.69 -18.14
C ALA A 433 -38.69 -39.90 -17.85
N GLY A 434 -38.00 -39.82 -16.70
CA GLY A 434 -37.40 -40.98 -16.01
C GLY A 434 -36.92 -40.60 -14.60
N ARG A 435 -37.65 -41.14 -13.66
CA ARG A 435 -37.52 -41.01 -12.16
C ARG A 435 -36.32 -41.71 -11.57
N ALA A 436 -35.89 -41.15 -10.41
CA ALA A 436 -35.55 -41.80 -9.13
C ALA A 436 -34.14 -42.34 -8.90
N GLY A 437 -33.61 -41.95 -7.74
CA GLY A 437 -32.51 -42.66 -7.06
C GLY A 437 -31.86 -41.85 -5.95
N HIS A 438 -32.47 -41.80 -4.78
CA HIS A 438 -31.83 -41.45 -3.50
C HIS A 438 -30.60 -42.30 -3.25
N ARG A 439 -29.47 -41.66 -2.82
CA ARG A 439 -28.61 -42.25 -1.80
C ARG A 439 -27.86 -41.13 -1.06
N THR A 440 -28.17 -41.03 0.21
CA THR A 440 -27.45 -40.39 1.30
C THR A 440 -26.22 -41.28 1.62
N ASP A 441 -25.06 -40.66 1.68
CA ASP A 441 -23.93 -41.19 2.46
C ASP A 441 -23.28 -40.09 3.30
N THR A 442 -23.49 -40.26 4.59
CA THR A 442 -22.86 -39.60 5.72
C THR A 442 -21.39 -39.98 5.82
N CYS A 443 -20.47 -39.03 5.84
CA CYS A 443 -19.11 -39.27 6.35
C CYS A 443 -18.93 -38.64 7.73
N ARG A 444 -18.66 -39.55 8.66
CA ARG A 444 -18.40 -39.40 10.10
C ARG A 444 -17.08 -38.71 10.37
N ALA A 445 -17.11 -37.83 11.35
CA ALA A 445 -15.97 -37.32 12.08
C ALA A 445 -15.19 -38.42 12.79
N TYR A 446 -13.85 -38.34 12.74
CA TYR A 446 -12.98 -39.05 13.69
C TYR A 446 -12.24 -38.02 14.55
N ALA A 447 -12.65 -37.97 15.80
CA ALA A 447 -11.84 -37.45 16.89
C ALA A 447 -10.95 -38.59 17.42
N GLY A 448 -9.66 -38.37 17.50
CA GLY A 448 -8.68 -39.26 18.08
C GLY A 448 -7.86 -38.56 19.15
N THR A 449 -8.27 -38.73 20.39
CA THR A 449 -7.46 -38.44 21.58
C THR A 449 -6.42 -39.53 21.75
N GLY A 450 -5.17 -39.17 22.06
CA GLY A 450 -4.12 -40.10 22.45
C GLY A 450 -3.07 -39.40 23.31
N ALA A 451 -3.23 -39.59 24.62
CA ALA A 451 -2.22 -39.27 25.62
C ALA A 451 -1.16 -40.39 25.73
N GLY A 452 0.05 -40.01 26.16
CA GLY A 452 0.89 -40.91 26.94
C GLY A 452 2.26 -41.25 26.34
N ARG A 453 3.23 -40.64 26.79
CA ARG A 453 4.54 -40.87 27.50
C ARG A 453 5.61 -39.90 27.08
#